data_43fa0c614576c93713beefc91658eafc
#
_entry.id   43fa0c614576c93713beefc91658eafc
#
_cell.length_a   1.000
_cell.length_b   1.000
_cell.length_c   1.000
_cell.angle_alpha   90.00
_cell.angle_beta   90.00
_cell.angle_gamma   90.00
#
_symmetry.space_group_name_H-M   'P 1'
#
loop_
_entity.id
_entity.type
_entity.pdbx_description
1 polymer ?
#
loop_
_entity_poly.entity_id
_entity_poly.type
_entity_poly.pdbx_seq_one_letter_code
_entity_poly.pdbx_strand_id
1 'polypeptide(L)'
;MLRTIRTGAIGTIVAGALALVSLLSMTVSTRAQEEQRPYPKMLPLSEYLMDRNAAIALARSAAPGSISRDASVLVLTPKGWETAVKGTNGFVCMAGPSWTASIDFYDVWSPKQRGAICLNPAAVRSILPIYYKMTEMTLTGVVSVKERIAGIQEAYAKKEIPPLEPGAMSYMMSKDAYLTHLGHSHNLCHVMFFLPMKDPAELDANDPNSPISSTSMWFPDPDKPDSPLNRELPPLRTVPIEVPYWSDGTLAFH
;
A
#
# COMPACT_ATOMS: atom_id res chain seq x y z
N MET A 1 20.67 51.44 -57.68
CA MET A 1 21.75 50.85 -56.83
C MET A 1 21.18 50.41 -55.51
N LEU A 2 20.76 49.17 -55.41
CA LEU A 2 20.30 48.57 -54.15
C LEU A 2 21.38 47.59 -53.68
N ARG A 3 21.90 47.79 -52.45
CA ARG A 3 22.81 46.88 -51.76
C ARG A 3 22.01 45.84 -50.97
N THR A 4 22.19 44.59 -51.34
CA THR A 4 21.67 43.43 -50.63
C THR A 4 22.56 43.13 -49.43
N ILE A 5 22.01 43.14 -48.22
CA ILE A 5 22.69 42.73 -47.02
C ILE A 5 22.36 41.24 -46.80
N ARG A 6 23.38 40.40 -46.80
CA ARG A 6 23.31 38.99 -46.41
C ARG A 6 23.27 38.91 -44.86
N THR A 7 22.20 38.41 -44.31
CA THR A 7 22.14 37.99 -42.91
C THR A 7 22.62 36.53 -42.82
N GLY A 8 23.73 36.35 -42.10
CA GLY A 8 24.36 35.06 -41.91
C GLY A 8 23.65 34.20 -40.85
N ALA A 9 23.77 32.92 -41.03
CA ALA A 9 23.24 31.88 -40.19
C ALA A 9 23.92 31.85 -38.81
N ILE A 10 23.19 32.22 -37.75
CA ILE A 10 23.50 31.92 -36.38
C ILE A 10 22.18 31.46 -35.70
N GLY A 11 21.86 30.20 -35.85
CA GLY A 11 20.56 29.72 -35.34
C GLY A 11 20.50 28.21 -34.94
N THR A 12 21.59 27.48 -35.01
CA THR A 12 21.44 26.00 -34.89
C THR A 12 22.24 25.32 -33.77
N ILE A 13 22.85 26.07 -32.84
CA ILE A 13 23.68 25.45 -31.76
C ILE A 13 23.02 25.54 -30.39
N VAL A 14 21.95 26.31 -30.19
CA VAL A 14 21.34 26.51 -28.88
C VAL A 14 20.31 25.43 -28.52
N ALA A 15 19.72 24.73 -29.50
CA ALA A 15 18.68 23.73 -29.25
C ALA A 15 19.21 22.40 -28.68
N GLY A 16 20.49 22.04 -28.94
CA GLY A 16 21.08 20.79 -28.47
C GLY A 16 21.48 20.79 -27.00
N ALA A 17 21.85 21.95 -26.46
CA ALA A 17 22.32 22.07 -25.08
C ALA A 17 21.16 22.05 -24.05
N LEU A 18 19.99 22.57 -24.41
CA LEU A 18 18.82 22.58 -23.52
C LEU A 18 18.20 21.19 -23.33
N ALA A 19 18.23 20.33 -24.34
CA ALA A 19 17.70 18.96 -24.24
C ALA A 19 18.57 18.05 -23.36
N LEU A 20 19.91 18.24 -23.39
CA LEU A 20 20.84 17.48 -22.55
C LEU A 20 20.76 17.87 -21.07
N VAL A 21 20.51 19.14 -20.75
CA VAL A 21 20.34 19.61 -19.37
C VAL A 21 19.03 19.09 -18.77
N SER A 22 17.96 18.97 -19.57
CA SER A 22 16.67 18.45 -19.10
C SER A 22 16.72 16.96 -18.78
N LEU A 23 17.46 16.16 -19.55
CA LEU A 23 17.65 14.72 -19.30
C LEU A 23 18.52 14.45 -18.06
N LEU A 24 19.56 15.26 -17.83
CA LEU A 24 20.38 15.17 -16.60
C LEU A 24 19.57 15.57 -15.36
N SER A 25 18.68 16.54 -15.46
CA SER A 25 17.86 17.00 -14.33
C SER A 25 16.85 15.93 -13.88
N MET A 26 16.27 15.16 -14.81
CA MET A 26 15.35 14.08 -14.48
C MET A 26 16.04 12.89 -13.81
N THR A 27 17.25 12.53 -14.25
CA THR A 27 18.02 11.43 -13.65
C THR A 27 18.56 11.77 -12.26
N VAL A 28 18.90 13.03 -12.01
CA VAL A 28 19.32 13.51 -10.68
C VAL A 28 18.14 13.55 -9.71
N SER A 29 16.94 13.92 -10.19
CA SER A 29 15.75 14.00 -9.34
C SER A 29 15.31 12.61 -8.85
N THR A 30 15.33 11.59 -9.70
CA THR A 30 14.99 10.22 -9.31
C THR A 30 16.03 9.59 -8.36
N ARG A 31 17.31 9.84 -8.58
CA ARG A 31 18.37 9.40 -7.66
C ARG A 31 18.30 10.11 -6.30
N ALA A 32 18.01 11.40 -6.28
CA ALA A 32 17.86 12.15 -5.02
C ALA A 32 16.65 11.70 -4.21
N GLN A 33 15.55 11.27 -4.86
CA GLN A 33 14.40 10.68 -4.15
C GLN A 33 14.71 9.28 -3.61
N GLU A 34 15.51 8.49 -4.30
CA GLU A 34 15.92 7.17 -3.84
C GLU A 34 16.91 7.24 -2.66
N GLU A 35 17.79 8.24 -2.64
CA GLU A 35 18.71 8.53 -1.52
C GLU A 35 17.99 9.11 -0.27
N GLN A 36 16.79 9.66 -0.42
CA GLN A 36 16.01 10.26 0.68
C GLN A 36 15.04 9.29 1.38
N ARG A 37 14.95 8.01 0.97
CA ARG A 37 14.13 7.03 1.69
C ARG A 37 14.75 6.74 3.05
N PRO A 38 14.04 6.99 4.17
CA PRO A 38 14.60 6.75 5.51
C PRO A 38 14.96 5.28 5.75
N TYR A 39 14.30 4.38 5.02
CA TYR A 39 14.51 2.93 5.10
C TYR A 39 14.68 2.32 3.70
N PRO A 40 15.85 2.48 3.05
CA PRO A 40 16.06 1.98 1.68
C PRO A 40 16.19 0.45 1.61
N LYS A 41 16.34 -0.22 2.74
CA LYS A 41 16.43 -1.68 2.88
C LYS A 41 15.76 -2.17 4.16
N MET A 42 15.41 -3.44 4.17
CA MET A 42 14.86 -4.10 5.36
C MET A 42 15.88 -4.05 6.51
N LEU A 43 15.40 -3.66 7.68
CA LEU A 43 16.13 -3.75 8.95
C LEU A 43 16.03 -5.18 9.53
N PRO A 44 16.77 -5.49 10.61
CA PRO A 44 16.56 -6.75 11.33
C PRO A 44 15.09 -6.97 11.68
N LEU A 45 14.61 -8.20 11.56
CA LEU A 45 13.19 -8.53 11.77
C LEU A 45 12.65 -8.06 13.13
N SER A 46 13.49 -8.07 14.17
CA SER A 46 13.15 -7.58 15.52
C SER A 46 12.58 -6.16 15.54
N GLU A 47 12.99 -5.30 14.59
CA GLU A 47 12.51 -3.91 14.49
C GLU A 47 11.03 -3.82 14.05
N TYR A 48 10.51 -4.88 13.44
CA TYR A 48 9.12 -4.95 12.95
C TYR A 48 8.20 -5.70 13.91
N LEU A 49 8.74 -6.43 14.87
CA LEU A 49 7.94 -7.16 15.83
C LEU A 49 7.41 -6.21 16.90
N MET A 50 6.22 -6.51 17.39
CA MET A 50 5.58 -5.81 18.50
C MET A 50 5.49 -6.73 19.72
N ASP A 51 5.39 -6.13 20.91
CA ASP A 51 4.88 -6.87 22.07
C ASP A 51 3.53 -7.51 21.72
N ARG A 52 3.33 -8.76 22.17
CA ARG A 52 2.14 -9.54 21.82
C ARG A 52 0.84 -8.84 22.23
N ASN A 53 0.79 -8.28 23.44
CA ASN A 53 -0.42 -7.65 23.96
C ASN A 53 -0.66 -6.30 23.24
N ALA A 54 0.39 -5.55 22.97
CA ALA A 54 0.32 -4.31 22.18
C ALA A 54 -0.17 -4.58 20.76
N ALA A 55 0.33 -5.66 20.11
CA ALA A 55 -0.12 -6.06 18.78
C ALA A 55 -1.61 -6.45 18.77
N ILE A 56 -2.07 -7.20 19.78
CA ILE A 56 -3.49 -7.57 19.93
C ILE A 56 -4.36 -6.33 20.14
N ALA A 57 -3.95 -5.42 21.01
CA ALA A 57 -4.69 -4.18 21.29
C ALA A 57 -4.81 -3.32 20.01
N LEU A 58 -3.70 -3.10 19.31
CA LEU A 58 -3.68 -2.34 18.06
C LEU A 58 -4.53 -3.01 16.97
N ALA A 59 -4.42 -4.33 16.79
CA ALA A 59 -5.23 -5.05 15.83
C ALA A 59 -6.74 -4.88 16.08
N ARG A 60 -7.16 -5.00 17.34
CA ARG A 60 -8.57 -4.83 17.75
C ARG A 60 -9.08 -3.41 17.57
N SER A 61 -8.23 -2.40 17.69
CA SER A 61 -8.61 -1.01 17.47
C SER A 61 -8.91 -0.68 16.00
N ALA A 62 -8.69 -1.60 15.06
CA ALA A 62 -9.00 -1.40 13.66
C ALA A 62 -10.50 -1.30 13.35
N ALA A 63 -11.37 -1.91 14.16
CA ALA A 63 -12.81 -1.98 13.93
C ALA A 63 -13.60 -1.70 15.22
N PRO A 64 -14.88 -1.29 15.12
CA PRO A 64 -15.74 -1.11 16.28
C PRO A 64 -15.79 -2.37 17.18
N GLY A 65 -15.94 -2.17 18.48
CA GLY A 65 -15.97 -3.25 19.46
C GLY A 65 -17.03 -4.33 19.21
N SER A 66 -18.13 -3.99 18.52
CA SER A 66 -19.16 -4.96 18.08
C SER A 66 -18.60 -5.99 17.07
N ILE A 67 -17.52 -5.68 16.38
CA ILE A 67 -16.84 -6.56 15.40
C ILE A 67 -15.57 -7.14 16.03
N SER A 68 -14.67 -6.27 16.51
CA SER A 68 -13.31 -6.67 16.91
C SER A 68 -13.26 -7.53 18.17
N ARG A 69 -14.31 -7.49 19.03
CA ARG A 69 -14.39 -8.31 20.24
C ARG A 69 -14.40 -9.80 19.93
N ASP A 70 -15.18 -10.20 18.92
CA ASP A 70 -15.39 -11.59 18.54
C ASP A 70 -14.57 -12.00 17.30
N ALA A 71 -13.70 -11.11 16.81
CA ALA A 71 -12.80 -11.39 15.70
C ALA A 71 -11.58 -12.23 16.15
N SER A 72 -11.07 -13.05 15.25
CA SER A 72 -9.75 -13.63 15.39
C SER A 72 -8.69 -12.54 15.32
N VAL A 73 -7.61 -12.69 16.09
CA VAL A 73 -6.48 -11.76 16.03
C VAL A 73 -5.21 -12.49 15.65
N LEU A 74 -4.54 -11.99 14.61
CA LEU A 74 -3.23 -12.45 14.20
C LEU A 74 -2.16 -11.50 14.75
N VAL A 75 -1.04 -12.08 15.17
CA VAL A 75 0.18 -11.35 15.55
C VAL A 75 1.35 -11.84 14.70
N LEU A 76 2.23 -10.92 14.34
CA LEU A 76 3.45 -11.26 13.62
C LEU A 76 4.50 -11.80 14.60
N THR A 77 5.09 -12.95 14.24
CA THR A 77 6.18 -13.59 14.96
C THR A 77 7.39 -13.79 14.02
N PRO A 78 8.55 -14.22 14.51
CA PRO A 78 9.66 -14.59 13.65
C PRO A 78 9.35 -15.73 12.68
N LYS A 79 8.27 -16.48 12.89
CA LYS A 79 7.83 -17.58 12.02
C LYS A 79 6.68 -17.19 11.08
N GLY A 80 6.27 -15.91 11.08
CA GLY A 80 5.11 -15.42 10.34
C GLY A 80 3.91 -15.12 11.23
N TRP A 81 2.74 -15.15 10.65
CA TRP A 81 1.49 -14.84 11.35
C TRP A 81 1.01 -16.00 12.21
N GLU A 82 0.71 -15.72 13.47
CA GLU A 82 0.14 -16.67 14.42
C GLU A 82 -1.20 -16.16 14.95
N THR A 83 -2.15 -17.07 15.13
CA THR A 83 -3.42 -16.75 15.79
C THR A 83 -3.21 -16.57 17.29
N ALA A 84 -3.24 -15.32 17.73
CA ALA A 84 -3.12 -14.95 19.14
C ALA A 84 -4.45 -15.11 19.88
N VAL A 85 -5.57 -14.82 19.21
CA VAL A 85 -6.93 -14.96 19.72
C VAL A 85 -7.78 -15.63 18.66
N LYS A 86 -8.52 -16.67 19.04
CA LYS A 86 -9.53 -17.30 18.18
C LYS A 86 -10.85 -16.55 18.33
N GLY A 87 -11.41 -16.11 17.20
CA GLY A 87 -12.72 -15.45 17.13
C GLY A 87 -13.83 -16.37 16.66
N THR A 88 -15.05 -15.87 16.67
CA THR A 88 -16.26 -16.63 16.32
C THR A 88 -17.09 -15.99 15.20
N ASN A 89 -16.82 -14.74 14.81
CA ASN A 89 -17.62 -14.01 13.82
C ASN A 89 -17.03 -14.04 12.38
N GLY A 90 -15.93 -14.78 12.18
CA GLY A 90 -15.28 -14.91 10.87
C GLY A 90 -14.40 -13.72 10.45
N PHE A 91 -14.38 -12.62 11.22
CA PHE A 91 -13.44 -11.52 11.01
C PHE A 91 -12.04 -11.88 11.51
N VAL A 92 -11.03 -11.29 10.86
CA VAL A 92 -9.63 -11.39 11.28
C VAL A 92 -9.03 -9.99 11.37
N CYS A 93 -8.54 -9.63 12.56
CA CYS A 93 -7.86 -8.36 12.80
C CYS A 93 -6.35 -8.59 12.98
N MET A 94 -5.54 -7.65 12.48
CA MET A 94 -4.08 -7.71 12.56
C MET A 94 -3.47 -6.31 12.53
N ALA A 95 -2.26 -6.17 13.06
CA ALA A 95 -1.44 -4.97 12.89
C ALA A 95 -0.36 -5.29 11.85
N GLY A 96 -0.58 -4.86 10.59
CA GLY A 96 0.31 -5.15 9.49
C GLY A 96 1.57 -4.28 9.49
N PRO A 97 2.77 -4.85 9.30
CA PRO A 97 3.97 -4.09 9.02
C PRO A 97 3.95 -3.52 7.60
N SER A 98 4.88 -2.62 7.29
CA SER A 98 4.95 -1.89 6.03
C SER A 98 4.91 -2.76 4.76
N TRP A 99 5.54 -3.93 4.79
CA TRP A 99 5.58 -4.84 3.62
C TRP A 99 4.23 -5.51 3.29
N THR A 100 3.20 -5.32 4.12
CA THR A 100 1.84 -5.78 3.83
C THR A 100 1.02 -4.75 3.03
N ALA A 101 1.57 -3.59 2.73
CA ALA A 101 1.01 -2.61 1.80
C ALA A 101 1.20 -3.04 0.33
N SER A 102 1.03 -2.13 -0.64
CA SER A 102 1.31 -2.42 -2.04
C SER A 102 2.73 -2.97 -2.22
N ILE A 103 2.91 -3.85 -3.21
CA ILE A 103 4.17 -4.54 -3.45
C ILE A 103 5.32 -3.58 -3.83
N ASP A 104 4.99 -2.43 -4.42
CA ASP A 104 5.90 -1.33 -4.80
C ASP A 104 5.82 -0.13 -3.86
N PHE A 105 5.24 -0.33 -2.67
CA PHE A 105 5.03 0.76 -1.71
C PHE A 105 6.35 1.45 -1.35
N TYR A 106 6.32 2.80 -1.36
CA TYR A 106 7.51 3.62 -1.15
C TYR A 106 8.23 3.32 0.17
N ASP A 107 7.48 3.18 1.27
CA ASP A 107 8.02 2.95 2.62
C ASP A 107 7.96 1.48 3.05
N VAL A 108 8.06 0.56 2.10
CA VAL A 108 7.92 -0.89 2.33
C VAL A 108 8.80 -1.45 3.45
N TRP A 109 9.92 -0.80 3.76
CA TRP A 109 10.84 -1.23 4.81
C TRP A 109 10.79 -0.35 6.07
N SER A 110 9.77 0.49 6.24
CA SER A 110 9.62 1.27 7.46
C SER A 110 9.27 0.39 8.67
N PRO A 111 10.10 0.30 9.70
CA PRO A 111 9.79 -0.46 10.91
C PRO A 111 8.75 0.25 11.79
N LYS A 112 8.48 1.52 11.52
CA LYS A 112 7.54 2.33 12.30
C LYS A 112 6.09 2.17 11.83
N GLN A 113 5.90 1.76 10.57
CA GLN A 113 4.55 1.62 10.03
C GLN A 113 3.80 0.46 10.69
N ARG A 114 2.57 0.74 11.11
CA ARG A 114 1.66 -0.20 11.75
C ARG A 114 0.25 0.04 11.22
N GLY A 115 -0.17 -0.78 10.26
CA GLY A 115 -1.51 -0.75 9.68
C GLY A 115 -2.45 -1.65 10.47
N ALA A 116 -3.23 -1.08 11.39
CA ALA A 116 -4.30 -1.82 12.03
C ALA A 116 -5.43 -2.06 11.04
N ILE A 117 -5.73 -3.31 10.75
CA ILE A 117 -6.74 -3.73 9.78
C ILE A 117 -7.57 -4.88 10.33
N CYS A 118 -8.87 -4.86 10.07
CA CYS A 118 -9.80 -5.93 10.42
C CYS A 118 -10.58 -6.34 9.17
N LEU A 119 -10.25 -7.52 8.63
CA LEU A 119 -10.80 -8.08 7.40
C LEU A 119 -12.14 -8.77 7.67
N ASN A 120 -13.14 -8.54 6.83
CA ASN A 120 -14.39 -9.28 6.88
C ASN A 120 -14.22 -10.72 6.32
N PRO A 121 -15.20 -11.63 6.52
CA PRO A 121 -15.07 -13.03 6.09
C PRO A 121 -14.71 -13.21 4.60
N ALA A 122 -15.22 -12.38 3.70
CA ALA A 122 -14.89 -12.43 2.27
C ALA A 122 -13.41 -12.04 2.02
N ALA A 123 -12.94 -10.98 2.68
CA ALA A 123 -11.54 -10.58 2.62
C ALA A 123 -10.60 -11.58 3.32
N VAL A 124 -11.04 -12.23 4.39
CA VAL A 124 -10.27 -13.31 5.02
C VAL A 124 -10.02 -14.45 4.05
N ARG A 125 -10.99 -14.81 3.22
CA ARG A 125 -10.83 -15.89 2.23
C ARG A 125 -10.03 -15.48 0.99
N SER A 126 -10.08 -14.21 0.58
CA SER A 126 -9.50 -13.78 -0.71
C SER A 126 -8.34 -12.79 -0.61
N ILE A 127 -8.24 -12.03 0.47
CA ILE A 127 -7.20 -11.00 0.67
C ILE A 127 -6.14 -11.44 1.67
N LEU A 128 -6.53 -12.05 2.79
CA LEU A 128 -5.58 -12.51 3.81
C LEU A 128 -4.48 -13.46 3.26
N PRO A 129 -4.75 -14.36 2.29
CA PRO A 129 -3.70 -15.16 1.66
C PRO A 129 -2.57 -14.34 1.03
N ILE A 130 -2.88 -13.13 0.50
CA ILE A 130 -1.86 -12.22 -0.04
C ILE A 130 -0.95 -11.70 1.09
N TYR A 131 -1.51 -11.32 2.24
CA TYR A 131 -0.73 -10.91 3.41
C TYR A 131 0.21 -12.03 3.90
N TYR A 132 -0.28 -13.26 3.92
CA TYR A 132 0.55 -14.41 4.26
C TYR A 132 1.70 -14.58 3.29
N LYS A 133 1.42 -14.53 1.98
CA LYS A 133 2.44 -14.70 0.94
C LYS A 133 3.49 -13.59 0.96
N MET A 134 3.06 -12.33 1.11
CA MET A 134 3.98 -11.20 1.22
C MET A 134 4.88 -11.32 2.45
N THR A 135 4.34 -11.79 3.56
CA THR A 135 5.13 -12.01 4.79
C THR A 135 6.08 -13.20 4.64
N GLU A 136 5.63 -14.32 4.11
CA GLU A 136 6.48 -15.48 3.80
C GLU A 136 7.69 -15.08 2.94
N MET A 137 7.45 -14.38 1.84
CA MET A 137 8.50 -13.88 0.96
C MET A 137 9.49 -12.98 1.70
N THR A 138 8.98 -12.05 2.53
CA THR A 138 9.84 -11.16 3.32
C THR A 138 10.71 -11.93 4.29
N LEU A 139 10.15 -12.90 5.02
CA LEU A 139 10.87 -13.71 6.00
C LEU A 139 11.90 -14.65 5.36
N THR A 140 11.69 -15.03 4.10
CA THR A 140 12.64 -15.85 3.33
C THR A 140 13.66 -15.03 2.53
N GLY A 141 13.67 -13.71 2.71
CA GLY A 141 14.66 -12.81 2.10
C GLY A 141 14.33 -12.36 0.67
N VAL A 142 13.10 -12.59 0.20
CA VAL A 142 12.61 -12.09 -1.09
C VAL A 142 12.18 -10.63 -0.92
N VAL A 143 13.07 -9.71 -1.26
CA VAL A 143 12.89 -8.27 -0.98
C VAL A 143 12.74 -7.41 -2.24
N SER A 144 13.19 -7.89 -3.41
CA SER A 144 13.05 -7.11 -4.65
C SER A 144 11.63 -7.14 -5.18
N VAL A 145 11.16 -6.02 -5.74
CA VAL A 145 9.82 -5.91 -6.34
C VAL A 145 9.62 -7.00 -7.40
N LYS A 146 10.61 -7.24 -8.26
CA LYS A 146 10.53 -8.25 -9.33
C LYS A 146 10.28 -9.66 -8.79
N GLU A 147 11.03 -10.08 -7.77
CA GLU A 147 10.87 -11.40 -7.17
C GLU A 147 9.55 -11.53 -6.42
N ARG A 148 9.10 -10.47 -5.77
CA ARG A 148 7.80 -10.44 -5.08
C ARG A 148 6.65 -10.56 -6.06
N ILE A 149 6.70 -9.88 -7.22
CA ILE A 149 5.73 -10.03 -8.30
C ILE A 149 5.69 -11.49 -8.75
N ALA A 150 6.84 -12.07 -9.08
CA ALA A 150 6.91 -13.46 -9.52
C ALA A 150 6.34 -14.44 -8.48
N GLY A 151 6.64 -14.22 -7.19
CA GLY A 151 6.09 -15.04 -6.09
C GLY A 151 4.57 -14.93 -5.95
N ILE A 152 4.00 -13.74 -6.13
CA ILE A 152 2.53 -13.54 -6.12
C ILE A 152 1.89 -14.19 -7.36
N GLN A 153 2.50 -14.04 -8.55
CA GLN A 153 2.01 -14.71 -9.77
C GLN A 153 1.99 -16.23 -9.62
N GLU A 154 3.08 -16.79 -9.08
CA GLU A 154 3.18 -18.22 -8.80
C GLU A 154 2.10 -18.68 -7.82
N ALA A 155 1.85 -17.92 -6.75
CA ALA A 155 0.82 -18.22 -5.77
C ALA A 155 -0.60 -18.20 -6.37
N TYR A 156 -0.89 -17.26 -7.29
CA TYR A 156 -2.15 -17.27 -8.06
C TYR A 156 -2.24 -18.51 -8.97
N ALA A 157 -1.17 -18.83 -9.70
CA ALA A 157 -1.14 -19.99 -10.60
C ALA A 157 -1.34 -21.32 -9.84
N LYS A 158 -0.79 -21.43 -8.63
CA LYS A 158 -0.95 -22.58 -7.72
C LYS A 158 -2.26 -22.57 -6.95
N LYS A 159 -3.09 -21.53 -7.08
CA LYS A 159 -4.33 -21.33 -6.31
C LYS A 159 -4.12 -21.19 -4.80
N GLU A 160 -2.92 -20.80 -4.37
CA GLU A 160 -2.62 -20.45 -2.99
C GLU A 160 -3.29 -19.12 -2.62
N ILE A 161 -3.39 -18.20 -3.59
CA ILE A 161 -4.20 -16.99 -3.52
C ILE A 161 -5.46 -17.20 -4.37
N PRO A 162 -6.64 -17.30 -3.76
CA PRO A 162 -7.89 -17.45 -4.49
C PRO A 162 -8.29 -16.13 -5.18
N PRO A 163 -9.21 -16.18 -6.17
CA PRO A 163 -9.80 -14.98 -6.74
C PRO A 163 -10.45 -14.09 -5.67
N LEU A 164 -10.47 -12.78 -5.93
CA LEU A 164 -11.13 -11.81 -5.07
C LEU A 164 -12.61 -12.15 -4.91
N GLU A 165 -13.05 -12.27 -3.66
CA GLU A 165 -14.44 -12.59 -3.35
C GLU A 165 -15.28 -11.31 -3.31
N PRO A 166 -16.48 -11.29 -3.93
CA PRO A 166 -17.38 -10.14 -3.86
C PRO A 166 -17.69 -9.73 -2.42
N GLY A 167 -17.68 -8.41 -2.17
CA GLY A 167 -17.94 -7.87 -0.84
C GLY A 167 -16.74 -7.93 0.12
N ALA A 168 -15.56 -8.29 -0.37
CA ALA A 168 -14.34 -8.21 0.42
C ALA A 168 -14.08 -6.76 0.85
N MET A 169 -13.95 -6.55 2.18
CA MET A 169 -13.70 -5.24 2.76
C MET A 169 -12.93 -5.34 4.07
N SER A 170 -12.41 -4.21 4.52
CA SER A 170 -11.75 -4.09 5.82
C SER A 170 -12.16 -2.82 6.56
N TYR A 171 -11.98 -2.85 7.87
CA TYR A 171 -11.98 -1.68 8.74
C TYR A 171 -10.55 -1.24 9.01
N MET A 172 -10.28 0.06 8.90
CA MET A 172 -9.02 0.71 9.25
C MET A 172 -9.32 1.99 10.06
N MET A 173 -10.01 1.81 11.18
CA MET A 173 -10.56 2.89 12.01
C MET A 173 -9.77 3.11 13.30
N SER A 174 -8.51 2.70 13.36
CA SER A 174 -7.66 2.90 14.53
C SER A 174 -7.02 4.28 14.52
N LYS A 175 -7.20 5.05 15.58
CA LYS A 175 -6.46 6.30 15.81
C LYS A 175 -5.00 6.08 16.21
N ASP A 176 -4.66 4.86 16.62
CA ASP A 176 -3.31 4.47 17.04
C ASP A 176 -2.49 3.83 15.91
N ALA A 177 -3.11 3.63 14.72
CA ALA A 177 -2.43 3.14 13.55
C ALA A 177 -1.73 4.29 12.81
N TYR A 178 -0.63 3.97 12.12
CA TYR A 178 0.06 4.90 11.25
C TYR A 178 0.66 4.17 10.04
N LEU A 179 0.51 4.79 8.87
CA LEU A 179 0.91 4.25 7.57
C LEU A 179 2.09 5.02 6.96
N THR A 180 2.82 5.80 7.77
CA THR A 180 3.98 6.57 7.34
C THR A 180 5.20 6.22 8.18
N HIS A 181 6.39 6.50 7.64
CA HIS A 181 7.66 6.35 8.35
C HIS A 181 7.80 7.33 9.53
N LEU A 182 6.98 8.35 9.61
CA LEU A 182 7.06 9.36 10.68
C LEU A 182 6.62 8.81 12.04
N GLY A 183 5.76 7.78 12.04
CA GLY A 183 5.32 7.08 13.26
C GLY A 183 4.40 7.89 14.17
N HIS A 184 3.89 9.03 13.70
CA HIS A 184 3.03 9.95 14.47
C HIS A 184 1.85 10.52 13.67
N SER A 185 1.77 10.26 12.38
CA SER A 185 0.62 10.67 11.58
C SER A 185 -0.47 9.63 11.71
N HIS A 186 -1.65 10.07 12.10
CA HIS A 186 -2.82 9.22 12.13
C HIS A 186 -3.12 8.70 10.74
N ASN A 187 -3.53 7.45 10.68
CA ASN A 187 -4.16 6.92 9.49
C ASN A 187 -5.48 7.66 9.25
N LEU A 188 -5.87 7.79 7.99
CA LEU A 188 -7.22 8.21 7.64
C LEU A 188 -8.22 7.21 8.24
N CYS A 189 -9.23 7.71 8.98
CA CYS A 189 -10.27 6.85 9.51
C CYS A 189 -11.20 6.40 8.39
N HIS A 190 -11.13 5.13 8.00
CA HIS A 190 -11.87 4.64 6.84
C HIS A 190 -12.28 3.18 6.95
N VAL A 191 -13.26 2.80 6.16
CA VAL A 191 -13.47 1.44 5.69
C VAL A 191 -12.92 1.31 4.29
N MET A 192 -12.42 0.14 3.91
CA MET A 192 -11.77 -0.06 2.62
C MET A 192 -12.37 -1.26 1.91
N PHE A 193 -12.87 -1.05 0.69
CA PHE A 193 -13.33 -2.13 -0.18
C PHE A 193 -12.21 -2.58 -1.11
N PHE A 194 -12.25 -3.87 -1.47
CA PHE A 194 -11.34 -4.47 -2.44
C PHE A 194 -12.15 -4.76 -3.70
N LEU A 195 -11.74 -4.17 -4.84
CA LEU A 195 -12.45 -4.28 -6.10
C LEU A 195 -11.53 -4.75 -7.24
N PRO A 196 -12.02 -5.64 -8.14
CA PRO A 196 -11.24 -6.12 -9.29
C PRO A 196 -11.35 -5.12 -10.46
N MET A 197 -11.02 -3.85 -10.23
CA MET A 197 -11.18 -2.77 -11.22
C MET A 197 -9.85 -2.10 -11.52
N LYS A 198 -9.73 -1.56 -12.74
CA LYS A 198 -8.54 -0.85 -13.22
C LYS A 198 -8.71 0.66 -13.16
N ASP A 199 -9.87 1.17 -13.57
CA ASP A 199 -10.12 2.61 -13.70
C ASP A 199 -10.85 3.18 -12.48
N PRO A 200 -10.24 4.09 -11.70
CA PRO A 200 -10.90 4.76 -10.59
C PRO A 200 -12.01 5.73 -11.03
N ALA A 201 -12.01 6.18 -12.28
CA ALA A 201 -13.04 7.07 -12.81
C ALA A 201 -14.45 6.44 -12.77
N GLU A 202 -14.54 5.10 -12.80
CA GLU A 202 -15.82 4.39 -12.64
C GLU A 202 -16.48 4.64 -11.28
N LEU A 203 -15.74 5.16 -10.29
CA LEU A 203 -16.23 5.46 -8.94
C LEU A 203 -16.31 6.96 -8.65
N ASP A 204 -16.01 7.81 -9.64
CA ASP A 204 -15.90 9.27 -9.43
C ASP A 204 -14.95 9.67 -8.29
N ALA A 205 -13.91 8.87 -8.10
CA ALA A 205 -12.96 9.00 -6.99
C ALA A 205 -12.07 10.25 -7.08
N ASN A 206 -12.11 10.96 -8.21
CA ASN A 206 -11.35 12.20 -8.43
C ASN A 206 -12.16 13.47 -8.11
N ASP A 207 -13.45 13.35 -7.77
CA ASP A 207 -14.26 14.50 -7.33
C ASP A 207 -13.82 14.91 -5.92
N PRO A 208 -13.47 16.19 -5.68
CA PRO A 208 -13.07 16.67 -4.36
C PRO A 208 -14.18 16.59 -3.30
N ASN A 209 -15.44 16.39 -3.71
CA ASN A 209 -16.58 16.19 -2.81
C ASN A 209 -16.94 14.71 -2.64
N SER A 210 -16.20 13.80 -3.28
CA SER A 210 -16.44 12.37 -3.13
C SER A 210 -16.04 11.91 -1.73
N PRO A 211 -16.82 11.06 -1.07
CA PRO A 211 -16.43 10.41 0.18
C PRO A 211 -15.31 9.37 -0.03
N ILE A 212 -14.97 9.08 -1.28
CA ILE A 212 -13.84 8.22 -1.64
C ILE A 212 -12.60 9.10 -1.66
N SER A 213 -11.78 9.00 -0.60
CA SER A 213 -10.63 9.87 -0.39
C SER A 213 -9.51 9.65 -1.40
N SER A 214 -9.36 8.44 -1.87
CA SER A 214 -8.42 8.04 -2.91
C SER A 214 -8.67 6.58 -3.29
N THR A 215 -8.10 6.16 -4.42
CA THR A 215 -8.04 4.74 -4.74
C THR A 215 -6.60 4.36 -5.02
N SER A 216 -6.15 3.23 -4.48
CA SER A 216 -4.82 2.72 -4.75
C SER A 216 -4.89 1.30 -5.32
N MET A 217 -4.02 0.99 -6.26
CA MET A 217 -3.86 -0.38 -6.73
C MET A 217 -2.86 -1.11 -5.84
N TRP A 218 -3.25 -2.26 -5.33
CA TRP A 218 -2.28 -3.17 -4.70
C TRP A 218 -1.37 -3.84 -5.72
N PHE A 219 -2.00 -4.14 -6.83
CA PHE A 219 -1.32 -4.56 -8.03
C PHE A 219 -1.76 -3.58 -9.11
N PRO A 220 -1.39 -3.69 -10.32
CA PRO A 220 -1.17 -2.66 -11.32
C PRO A 220 -1.55 -1.22 -10.93
N ASP A 221 -0.59 -0.31 -11.05
CA ASP A 221 -0.77 1.12 -10.76
C ASP A 221 -0.99 1.88 -12.09
N PRO A 222 -2.20 2.39 -12.38
CA PRO A 222 -2.46 3.14 -13.60
C PRO A 222 -1.73 4.49 -13.64
N ASP A 223 -1.38 5.06 -12.50
CA ASP A 223 -0.67 6.33 -12.40
C ASP A 223 0.83 6.16 -12.67
N LYS A 224 1.31 4.91 -12.71
CA LYS A 224 2.66 4.52 -13.09
C LYS A 224 2.62 3.56 -14.28
N PRO A 225 2.38 4.05 -15.50
CA PRO A 225 2.16 3.21 -16.69
C PRO A 225 3.32 2.25 -16.99
N ASP A 226 4.52 2.58 -16.55
CA ASP A 226 5.72 1.75 -16.70
C ASP A 226 5.92 0.72 -15.58
N SER A 227 5.05 0.71 -14.57
CA SER A 227 5.13 -0.28 -13.48
C SER A 227 4.95 -1.69 -14.05
N PRO A 228 5.84 -2.64 -13.71
CA PRO A 228 5.66 -4.04 -14.10
C PRO A 228 4.34 -4.62 -13.57
N LEU A 229 3.80 -4.11 -12.47
CA LEU A 229 2.53 -4.53 -11.88
C LEU A 229 1.35 -4.34 -12.83
N ASN A 230 1.40 -3.34 -13.72
CA ASN A 230 0.31 -3.07 -14.68
C ASN A 230 0.03 -4.20 -15.68
N ARG A 231 0.97 -5.12 -15.87
CA ARG A 231 0.90 -6.17 -16.90
C ARG A 231 0.88 -7.58 -16.32
N GLU A 232 1.36 -7.75 -15.10
CA GLU A 232 1.76 -9.06 -14.60
C GLU A 232 0.85 -9.61 -13.50
N LEU A 233 0.06 -8.77 -12.84
CA LEU A 233 -0.85 -9.18 -11.76
C LEU A 233 -2.31 -8.82 -12.06
N PRO A 234 -3.28 -9.57 -11.52
CA PRO A 234 -4.68 -9.23 -11.67
C PRO A 234 -4.98 -7.89 -11.01
N PRO A 235 -5.91 -7.08 -11.57
CA PRO A 235 -6.28 -5.81 -10.97
C PRO A 235 -6.90 -6.02 -9.60
N LEU A 236 -6.36 -5.36 -8.60
CA LEU A 236 -6.88 -5.31 -7.24
C LEU A 236 -6.76 -3.89 -6.72
N ARG A 237 -7.90 -3.20 -6.65
CA ARG A 237 -7.95 -1.82 -6.17
C ARG A 237 -8.50 -1.76 -4.76
N THR A 238 -7.87 -0.96 -3.93
CA THR A 238 -8.39 -0.57 -2.63
C THR A 238 -9.14 0.74 -2.75
N VAL A 239 -10.35 0.77 -2.20
CA VAL A 239 -11.25 1.93 -2.25
C VAL A 239 -11.59 2.32 -0.81
N PRO A 240 -10.84 3.25 -0.20
CA PRO A 240 -11.13 3.76 1.12
C PRO A 240 -12.30 4.74 1.07
N ILE A 241 -13.25 4.56 1.99
CA ILE A 241 -14.36 5.47 2.24
C ILE A 241 -14.18 6.03 3.64
N GLU A 242 -14.02 7.34 3.74
CA GLU A 242 -13.85 8.02 5.02
C GLU A 242 -15.08 7.86 5.91
N VAL A 243 -14.85 7.66 7.19
CA VAL A 243 -15.92 7.53 8.18
C VAL A 243 -15.68 8.51 9.33
N PRO A 244 -16.76 9.10 9.90
CA PRO A 244 -16.64 10.22 10.83
C PRO A 244 -16.23 9.83 12.25
N TYR A 245 -16.14 8.55 12.58
CA TYR A 245 -15.83 8.08 13.93
C TYR A 245 -14.72 7.04 13.91
N TRP A 246 -13.76 7.19 14.81
CA TRP A 246 -12.81 6.13 15.13
C TRP A 246 -13.54 4.91 15.72
N SER A 247 -12.85 3.80 15.78
CA SER A 247 -13.41 2.52 16.28
C SER A 247 -13.90 2.60 17.73
N ASP A 248 -13.40 3.54 18.52
CA ASP A 248 -13.81 3.79 19.91
C ASP A 248 -15.01 4.75 20.03
N GLY A 249 -15.56 5.22 18.91
CA GLY A 249 -16.70 6.12 18.85
C GLY A 249 -16.35 7.60 18.97
N THR A 250 -15.09 7.98 19.10
CA THR A 250 -14.69 9.39 19.07
C THR A 250 -14.66 9.93 17.65
N LEU A 251 -14.90 11.25 17.47
CA LEU A 251 -14.86 11.89 16.15
C LEU A 251 -13.46 11.80 15.53
N ALA A 252 -13.42 11.48 14.24
CA ALA A 252 -12.18 11.37 13.46
C ALA A 252 -11.81 12.68 12.77
N PHE A 253 -12.79 13.55 12.52
CA PHE A 253 -12.61 14.86 11.87
C PHE A 253 -12.77 15.97 12.89
N HIS A 254 -11.92 16.99 12.76
CA HIS A 254 -11.96 18.24 13.53
C HIS A 254 -12.21 19.42 12.63
#